data_0b248701fedbb6d4b95e5d3f8a4e4b14
#
_entry.id   0b248701fedbb6d4b95e5d3f8a4e4b14
#
_cell.length_a   1.000
_cell.length_b   1.000
_cell.length_c   1.000
_cell.angle_alpha   90.00
_cell.angle_beta   90.00
_cell.angle_gamma   90.00
#
_symmetry.space_group_name_H-M   'P 1'
#
loop_
_entity.id
_entity.type
_entity.pdbx_description
1 polymer ?
#
loop_
_entity_poly.entity_id
_entity_poly.type
_entity_poly.pdbx_seq_one_letter_code
_entity_poly.pdbx_strand_id
1 'polypeptide(L)'
;SIYLAAEADDETDAFIVPIPYFDRNPDKSFGQMHYEGDEIARNYKVIRYDNYDVEHRMPDFIFIHNPYDDGNYVTSVHPDYYAKRLRNFTLGLVYAPYFVQNGMYRSVNTVQTSGVVYSNYILAQTEMEKADYVKYMKELSEKLDISDKIITIGSPQFDKARGIKGSKLNIPESWLPRMDHKKVVLYNTSIGDMLYWDAYLDKLESVFTFFEESEEYTVIWRPHPLLEASFQSMRPGLYKRFLGMKERFLSIGKGIYDEMPDPYYAIKSSDLYYGDASSVIYLCKAAGIPIIRQDFDDLENRELMDKLAAFLIERE
;
A
#
# COMPACT_ATOMS: atom_id res chain seq x y z
N SER A 1 0.69 1.39 -16.25
CA SER A 1 0.24 0.11 -15.65
C SER A 1 0.30 -1.03 -16.67
N ILE A 2 0.24 -2.27 -16.22
CA ILE A 2 0.20 -3.45 -17.10
C ILE A 2 -0.96 -3.33 -18.09
N TYR A 3 -2.16 -2.99 -17.59
CA TYR A 3 -3.34 -2.79 -18.44
C TYR A 3 -3.11 -1.73 -19.53
N LEU A 4 -2.59 -0.54 -19.17
CA LEU A 4 -2.37 0.52 -20.16
C LEU A 4 -1.31 0.15 -21.22
N ALA A 5 -0.33 -0.66 -20.86
CA ALA A 5 0.65 -1.16 -21.81
C ALA A 5 0.02 -2.18 -22.78
N ALA A 6 -0.82 -3.09 -22.25
CA ALA A 6 -1.54 -4.06 -23.06
C ALA A 6 -2.61 -3.41 -23.95
N GLU A 7 -3.34 -2.39 -23.44
CA GLU A 7 -4.34 -1.64 -24.22
C GLU A 7 -3.72 -0.84 -25.37
N ALA A 8 -2.47 -0.41 -25.23
CA ALA A 8 -1.75 0.32 -26.26
C ALA A 8 -1.09 -0.58 -27.33
N ASP A 9 -1.16 -1.89 -27.17
CA ASP A 9 -0.61 -2.87 -28.09
C ASP A 9 -1.72 -3.41 -29.00
N ASP A 10 -1.58 -3.19 -30.31
CA ASP A 10 -2.57 -3.58 -31.32
C ASP A 10 -2.76 -5.12 -31.43
N GLU A 11 -1.84 -5.91 -30.88
CA GLU A 11 -1.92 -7.37 -30.85
C GLU A 11 -2.56 -7.93 -29.58
N THR A 12 -2.99 -7.05 -28.67
CA THR A 12 -3.50 -7.44 -27.35
C THR A 12 -4.92 -6.92 -27.07
N ASP A 13 -5.83 -7.83 -26.70
CA ASP A 13 -7.14 -7.49 -26.14
C ASP A 13 -7.06 -7.45 -24.62
N ALA A 14 -7.02 -6.26 -24.02
CA ALA A 14 -6.90 -6.07 -22.60
C ALA A 14 -8.23 -5.82 -21.91
N PHE A 15 -8.48 -6.50 -20.78
CA PHE A 15 -9.69 -6.35 -19.97
C PHE A 15 -9.35 -6.10 -18.50
N ILE A 16 -10.10 -5.18 -17.87
CA ILE A 16 -10.10 -5.02 -16.41
C ILE A 16 -11.38 -5.67 -15.87
N VAL A 17 -11.21 -6.61 -14.96
CA VAL A 17 -12.31 -7.28 -14.25
C VAL A 17 -12.12 -7.03 -12.75
N PRO A 18 -12.79 -6.00 -12.18
CA PRO A 18 -12.75 -5.77 -10.75
C PRO A 18 -13.41 -6.94 -10.01
N ILE A 19 -12.69 -7.51 -9.06
CA ILE A 19 -13.14 -8.69 -8.33
C ILE A 19 -13.70 -8.28 -6.97
N PRO A 20 -14.89 -8.73 -6.57
CA PRO A 20 -15.41 -8.49 -5.23
C PRO A 20 -14.63 -9.28 -4.17
N TYR A 21 -14.72 -8.82 -2.94
CA TYR A 21 -14.18 -9.49 -1.78
C TYR A 21 -15.22 -9.56 -0.65
N PHE A 22 -15.03 -10.49 0.26
CA PHE A 22 -15.87 -10.68 1.44
C PHE A 22 -15.08 -10.34 2.70
N ASP A 23 -15.74 -9.76 3.69
CA ASP A 23 -15.24 -9.77 5.06
C ASP A 23 -15.14 -11.21 5.58
N ARG A 24 -14.24 -11.46 6.51
CA ARG A 24 -14.10 -12.76 7.17
C ARG A 24 -14.57 -12.65 8.61
N ASN A 25 -15.52 -13.50 8.98
CA ASN A 25 -15.92 -13.69 10.35
C ASN A 25 -14.84 -14.47 11.14
N PRO A 26 -14.85 -14.41 12.48
CA PRO A 26 -13.89 -15.16 13.31
C PRO A 26 -13.90 -16.68 13.08
N ASP A 27 -15.04 -17.24 12.67
CA ASP A 27 -15.20 -18.66 12.29
C ASP A 27 -14.78 -18.96 10.85
N LYS A 28 -14.19 -17.96 10.16
CA LYS A 28 -13.77 -17.99 8.76
C LYS A 28 -14.90 -18.08 7.72
N SER A 29 -16.15 -17.95 8.11
CA SER A 29 -17.26 -17.79 7.17
C SER A 29 -17.18 -16.43 6.45
N PHE A 30 -17.87 -16.31 5.31
CA PHE A 30 -17.98 -15.05 4.59
C PHE A 30 -18.97 -14.11 5.29
N GLY A 31 -18.53 -12.88 5.50
CA GLY A 31 -19.35 -11.77 5.94
C GLY A 31 -19.93 -10.97 4.78
N GLN A 32 -19.90 -9.65 4.89
CA GLN A 32 -20.41 -8.76 3.86
C GLN A 32 -19.53 -8.82 2.60
N MET A 33 -20.18 -8.81 1.44
CA MET A 33 -19.50 -8.66 0.15
C MET A 33 -19.31 -7.18 -0.19
N HIS A 34 -18.12 -6.83 -0.65
CA HIS A 34 -17.74 -5.52 -1.12
C HIS A 34 -17.36 -5.57 -2.60
N TYR A 35 -17.74 -4.54 -3.35
CA TYR A 35 -17.40 -4.39 -4.75
C TYR A 35 -17.08 -2.94 -5.09
N GLU A 36 -15.86 -2.67 -5.51
CA GLU A 36 -15.34 -1.33 -5.82
C GLU A 36 -15.22 -1.08 -7.34
N GLY A 37 -15.80 -1.97 -8.14
CA GLY A 37 -15.68 -1.91 -9.61
C GLY A 37 -16.28 -0.65 -10.22
N ASP A 38 -17.28 -0.05 -9.59
CA ASP A 38 -17.92 1.18 -10.08
C ASP A 38 -16.98 2.40 -9.96
N GLU A 39 -16.07 2.41 -8.99
CA GLU A 39 -15.05 3.45 -8.86
C GLU A 39 -13.97 3.31 -9.95
N ILE A 40 -13.55 2.10 -10.22
CA ILE A 40 -12.58 1.80 -11.29
C ILE A 40 -13.16 2.15 -12.66
N ALA A 41 -14.45 1.88 -12.86
CA ALA A 41 -15.19 2.16 -14.10
C ALA A 41 -15.24 3.66 -14.44
N ARG A 42 -15.03 4.57 -13.49
CA ARG A 42 -14.95 6.01 -13.76
C ARG A 42 -13.76 6.40 -14.64
N ASN A 43 -12.68 5.62 -14.57
CA ASN A 43 -11.41 5.94 -15.23
C ASN A 43 -11.00 4.91 -16.30
N TYR A 44 -11.59 3.72 -16.27
CA TYR A 44 -11.21 2.61 -17.15
C TYR A 44 -12.43 1.86 -17.68
N LYS A 45 -12.29 1.28 -18.86
CA LYS A 45 -13.28 0.33 -19.38
C LYS A 45 -13.16 -0.99 -18.60
N VAL A 46 -14.16 -1.31 -17.83
CA VAL A 46 -14.19 -2.53 -17.01
C VAL A 46 -15.29 -3.48 -17.50
N ILE A 47 -15.09 -4.76 -17.27
CA ILE A 47 -16.15 -5.77 -17.36
C ILE A 47 -16.50 -6.18 -15.93
N ARG A 48 -17.77 -6.12 -15.58
CA ARG A 48 -18.20 -6.54 -14.25
C ARG A 48 -17.93 -8.04 -14.06
N TYR A 49 -17.51 -8.42 -12.87
CA TYR A 49 -17.05 -9.79 -12.56
C TYR A 49 -18.09 -10.87 -12.92
N ASP A 50 -19.38 -10.61 -12.70
CA ASP A 50 -20.50 -11.52 -13.01
C ASP A 50 -20.88 -11.59 -14.51
N ASN A 51 -20.32 -10.70 -15.32
CA ASN A 51 -20.46 -10.67 -16.78
C ASN A 51 -19.21 -11.16 -17.52
N TYR A 52 -18.16 -11.57 -16.78
CA TYR A 52 -16.93 -12.09 -17.37
C TYR A 52 -16.83 -13.60 -17.18
N ASP A 53 -17.21 -14.33 -18.20
CA ASP A 53 -17.12 -15.79 -18.21
C ASP A 53 -15.70 -16.23 -18.55
N VAL A 54 -14.87 -16.42 -17.50
CA VAL A 54 -13.48 -16.81 -17.65
C VAL A 54 -13.33 -18.21 -18.26
N GLU A 55 -14.27 -19.12 -18.01
CA GLU A 55 -14.22 -20.50 -18.49
C GLU A 55 -14.43 -20.59 -20.01
N HIS A 56 -15.35 -19.81 -20.55
CA HIS A 56 -15.58 -19.76 -22.00
C HIS A 56 -14.59 -18.88 -22.73
N ARG A 57 -14.11 -17.82 -22.09
CA ARG A 57 -13.16 -16.87 -22.71
C ARG A 57 -11.77 -17.41 -22.82
N MET A 58 -11.32 -18.23 -21.85
CA MET A 58 -9.99 -18.84 -21.82
C MET A 58 -8.89 -17.83 -22.19
N PRO A 59 -8.74 -16.69 -21.47
CA PRO A 59 -7.73 -15.69 -21.82
C PRO A 59 -6.34 -16.27 -21.76
N ASP A 60 -5.45 -15.82 -22.67
CA ASP A 60 -4.07 -16.31 -22.71
C ASP A 60 -3.33 -16.03 -21.40
N PHE A 61 -3.50 -14.82 -20.86
CA PHE A 61 -2.90 -14.42 -19.58
C PHE A 61 -3.91 -13.81 -18.62
N ILE A 62 -3.82 -14.19 -17.37
CA ILE A 62 -4.55 -13.56 -16.26
C ILE A 62 -3.53 -12.99 -15.28
N PHE A 63 -3.64 -11.69 -14.98
CA PHE A 63 -2.84 -11.02 -13.96
C PHE A 63 -3.63 -10.88 -12.68
N ILE A 64 -3.11 -11.42 -11.57
CA ILE A 64 -3.67 -11.27 -10.23
C ILE A 64 -2.74 -10.44 -9.36
N HIS A 65 -3.32 -9.61 -8.49
CA HIS A 65 -2.57 -8.75 -7.57
C HIS A 65 -2.64 -9.22 -6.12
N ASN A 66 -3.78 -9.79 -5.71
CA ASN A 66 -3.97 -10.34 -4.38
C ASN A 66 -3.54 -11.81 -4.36
N PRO A 67 -2.54 -12.20 -3.54
CA PRO A 67 -2.06 -13.56 -3.50
C PRO A 67 -2.77 -14.47 -2.51
N TYR A 68 -3.64 -13.91 -1.65
CA TYR A 68 -4.08 -14.62 -0.45
C TYR A 68 -5.28 -15.53 -0.68
N ASP A 69 -6.11 -15.28 -1.71
CA ASP A 69 -7.38 -15.97 -1.92
C ASP A 69 -8.24 -15.94 -0.63
N ASP A 70 -8.35 -17.09 0.06
CA ASP A 70 -9.01 -17.26 1.36
C ASP A 70 -8.02 -17.31 2.55
N GLY A 71 -6.74 -17.13 2.31
CA GLY A 71 -5.68 -17.20 3.34
C GLY A 71 -5.56 -15.95 4.22
N ASN A 72 -6.25 -14.86 3.91
CA ASN A 72 -6.25 -13.67 4.74
C ASN A 72 -7.25 -13.82 5.90
N TYR A 73 -6.89 -13.28 7.08
CA TYR A 73 -7.73 -13.37 8.29
C TYR A 73 -8.93 -12.42 8.28
N VAL A 74 -8.86 -11.33 7.54
CA VAL A 74 -9.85 -10.22 7.56
C VAL A 74 -10.72 -10.21 6.33
N THR A 75 -10.22 -10.66 5.17
CA THR A 75 -10.95 -10.65 3.91
C THR A 75 -10.70 -11.91 3.10
N SER A 76 -11.55 -12.18 2.14
CA SER A 76 -11.38 -13.23 1.13
C SER A 76 -11.75 -12.69 -0.24
N VAL A 77 -10.96 -12.99 -1.25
CA VAL A 77 -11.35 -12.79 -2.65
C VAL A 77 -12.60 -13.62 -2.95
N HIS A 78 -13.42 -13.22 -3.91
CA HIS A 78 -14.55 -14.02 -4.36
C HIS A 78 -14.09 -15.41 -4.85
N PRO A 79 -14.67 -16.53 -4.39
CA PRO A 79 -14.18 -17.88 -4.65
C PRO A 79 -14.00 -18.25 -6.11
N ASP A 80 -14.85 -17.70 -7.00
CA ASP A 80 -14.74 -17.91 -8.44
C ASP A 80 -13.45 -17.35 -9.04
N TYR A 81 -12.77 -16.49 -8.31
CA TYR A 81 -11.52 -15.82 -8.73
C TYR A 81 -10.30 -16.21 -7.90
N TYR A 82 -10.36 -17.33 -7.18
CA TYR A 82 -9.19 -17.88 -6.52
C TYR A 82 -8.13 -18.31 -7.53
N ALA A 83 -6.87 -18.06 -7.21
CA ALA A 83 -5.74 -18.39 -8.07
C ALA A 83 -5.74 -19.85 -8.52
N LYS A 84 -6.06 -20.78 -7.59
CA LYS A 84 -6.20 -22.21 -7.87
C LYS A 84 -7.25 -22.51 -8.96
N ARG A 85 -8.36 -21.77 -8.98
CA ARG A 85 -9.41 -21.94 -9.97
C ARG A 85 -9.01 -21.29 -11.30
N LEU A 86 -8.60 -20.03 -11.26
CA LEU A 86 -8.20 -19.26 -12.45
C LEU A 86 -7.08 -19.94 -13.25
N ARG A 87 -6.17 -20.63 -12.58
CA ARG A 87 -5.08 -21.38 -13.21
C ARG A 87 -5.54 -22.39 -14.26
N ASN A 88 -6.78 -22.89 -14.16
CA ASN A 88 -7.31 -23.88 -15.09
C ASN A 88 -7.88 -23.26 -16.39
N PHE A 89 -8.05 -21.95 -16.46
CA PHE A 89 -8.72 -21.23 -17.55
C PHE A 89 -7.81 -20.23 -18.27
N THR A 90 -6.50 -20.40 -18.16
CA THR A 90 -5.52 -19.53 -18.83
C THR A 90 -4.26 -20.31 -19.17
N LEU A 91 -3.55 -19.89 -20.21
CA LEU A 91 -2.21 -20.40 -20.50
C LEU A 91 -1.20 -19.92 -19.47
N GLY A 92 -1.35 -18.68 -18.99
CA GLY A 92 -0.46 -18.07 -18.00
C GLY A 92 -1.17 -17.28 -16.90
N LEU A 93 -1.24 -17.83 -15.67
CA LEU A 93 -1.59 -17.06 -14.49
C LEU A 93 -0.33 -16.34 -14.00
N VAL A 94 -0.39 -15.01 -13.93
CA VAL A 94 0.71 -14.13 -13.54
C VAL A 94 0.38 -13.46 -12.22
N TYR A 95 1.20 -13.68 -11.20
CA TYR A 95 1.11 -12.93 -9.97
C TYR A 95 1.97 -11.67 -10.06
N ALA A 96 1.32 -10.50 -10.03
CA ALA A 96 1.94 -9.18 -10.00
C ALA A 96 1.65 -8.52 -8.65
N PRO A 97 2.59 -8.51 -7.70
CA PRO A 97 2.34 -7.98 -6.35
C PRO A 97 1.82 -6.54 -6.36
N TYR A 98 0.77 -6.26 -5.58
CA TYR A 98 0.20 -4.91 -5.44
C TYR A 98 1.03 -4.01 -4.51
N PHE A 99 1.86 -4.60 -3.67
CA PHE A 99 2.71 -3.89 -2.73
C PHE A 99 4.13 -3.71 -3.26
N VAL A 100 4.84 -2.70 -2.76
CA VAL A 100 6.27 -2.52 -2.99
C VAL A 100 7.06 -2.97 -1.77
N GLN A 101 8.14 -3.72 -2.02
CA GLN A 101 9.11 -4.13 -0.99
C GLN A 101 10.53 -3.90 -1.52
N ASN A 102 11.44 -3.54 -0.64
CA ASN A 102 12.85 -3.37 -0.98
C ASN A 102 13.71 -4.31 -0.11
N GLY A 103 13.42 -5.60 -0.17
CA GLY A 103 14.30 -6.65 0.37
C GLY A 103 14.42 -6.74 1.89
N MET A 104 13.67 -5.96 2.68
CA MET A 104 13.66 -6.12 4.12
C MET A 104 12.34 -6.76 4.57
N TYR A 105 12.44 -7.97 5.15
CA TYR A 105 11.38 -8.69 5.86
C TYR A 105 10.22 -9.21 5.00
N ARG A 106 10.50 -10.15 4.07
CA ARG A 106 9.44 -11.06 3.68
C ARG A 106 9.27 -12.12 4.77
N SER A 107 8.05 -12.27 5.22
CA SER A 107 7.69 -13.40 6.07
C SER A 107 7.27 -14.58 5.20
N VAL A 108 7.39 -15.78 5.72
CA VAL A 108 6.82 -17.00 5.14
C VAL A 108 5.37 -16.79 4.69
N ASN A 109 4.58 -16.08 5.50
CA ASN A 109 3.17 -15.80 5.26
C ASN A 109 2.86 -14.93 4.02
N THR A 110 3.83 -14.17 3.52
CA THR A 110 3.65 -13.35 2.30
C THR A 110 4.11 -14.08 1.04
N VAL A 111 4.87 -15.14 1.19
CA VAL A 111 5.42 -15.93 0.07
C VAL A 111 4.65 -17.23 -0.13
N GLN A 112 4.35 -17.97 0.93
CA GLN A 112 3.61 -19.24 0.86
C GLN A 112 2.10 -19.00 0.73
N THR A 113 1.70 -18.34 -0.36
CA THR A 113 0.32 -17.95 -0.63
C THR A 113 -0.23 -18.66 -1.87
N SER A 114 -1.55 -18.76 -1.98
CA SER A 114 -2.23 -19.37 -3.14
C SER A 114 -1.80 -18.72 -4.46
N GLY A 115 -1.71 -17.39 -4.51
CA GLY A 115 -1.28 -16.67 -5.70
C GLY A 115 0.12 -17.06 -6.15
N VAL A 116 1.07 -17.23 -5.22
CA VAL A 116 2.44 -17.68 -5.54
C VAL A 116 2.47 -19.14 -5.97
N VAL A 117 1.77 -20.02 -5.24
CA VAL A 117 1.77 -21.47 -5.50
C VAL A 117 1.18 -21.80 -6.87
N TYR A 118 0.02 -21.20 -7.20
CA TYR A 118 -0.74 -21.55 -8.40
C TYR A 118 -0.36 -20.74 -9.65
N SER A 119 0.37 -19.64 -9.52
CA SER A 119 0.82 -18.86 -10.68
C SER A 119 1.86 -19.60 -11.53
N ASN A 120 1.79 -19.36 -12.84
CA ASN A 120 2.82 -19.78 -13.80
C ASN A 120 4.03 -18.87 -13.72
N TYR A 121 3.76 -17.56 -13.54
CA TYR A 121 4.78 -16.51 -13.50
C TYR A 121 4.56 -15.63 -12.28
N ILE A 122 5.66 -15.20 -11.68
CA ILE A 122 5.68 -14.30 -10.54
C ILE A 122 6.56 -13.12 -10.92
N LEU A 123 6.02 -11.92 -10.85
CA LEU A 123 6.78 -10.71 -11.14
C LEU A 123 7.48 -10.23 -9.87
N ALA A 124 8.80 -10.39 -9.81
CA ALA A 124 9.61 -9.89 -8.71
C ALA A 124 10.13 -8.48 -9.01
N GLN A 125 10.21 -7.66 -7.97
CA GLN A 125 10.68 -6.27 -8.08
C GLN A 125 12.21 -6.19 -8.09
N THR A 126 12.88 -7.15 -7.43
CA THR A 126 14.34 -7.20 -7.29
C THR A 126 14.83 -8.64 -7.28
N GLU A 127 16.13 -8.86 -7.57
CA GLU A 127 16.76 -10.16 -7.44
C GLU A 127 16.76 -10.69 -5.99
N MET A 128 16.80 -9.79 -5.01
CA MET A 128 16.68 -10.15 -3.60
C MET A 128 15.28 -10.72 -3.30
N GLU A 129 14.24 -10.09 -3.83
CA GLU A 129 12.87 -10.58 -3.73
C GLU A 129 12.70 -11.96 -4.39
N LYS A 130 13.30 -12.17 -5.57
CA LYS A 130 13.36 -13.48 -6.22
C LYS A 130 14.01 -14.52 -5.33
N ALA A 131 15.14 -14.19 -4.71
CA ALA A 131 15.83 -15.10 -3.79
C ALA A 131 14.96 -15.48 -2.57
N ASP A 132 14.21 -14.52 -2.02
CA ASP A 132 13.28 -14.77 -0.91
C ASP A 132 12.14 -15.71 -1.34
N TYR A 133 11.54 -15.52 -2.51
CA TYR A 133 10.53 -16.44 -3.03
C TYR A 133 11.08 -17.86 -3.13
N VAL A 134 12.24 -18.04 -3.74
CA VAL A 134 12.87 -19.35 -3.90
C VAL A 134 13.16 -19.98 -2.54
N LYS A 135 13.75 -19.23 -1.61
CA LYS A 135 14.09 -19.68 -0.27
C LYS A 135 12.85 -20.19 0.48
N TYR A 136 11.83 -19.34 0.64
CA TYR A 136 10.67 -19.68 1.45
C TYR A 136 9.78 -20.76 0.81
N MET A 137 9.75 -20.87 -0.51
CA MET A 137 9.05 -21.96 -1.16
C MET A 137 9.77 -23.31 -0.99
N LYS A 138 11.10 -23.33 -0.96
CA LYS A 138 11.88 -24.52 -0.61
C LYS A 138 11.69 -24.96 0.85
N GLU A 139 11.44 -24.02 1.75
CA GLU A 139 11.08 -24.35 3.15
C GLU A 139 9.73 -25.09 3.25
N LEU A 140 8.78 -24.81 2.34
CA LEU A 140 7.50 -25.52 2.27
C LEU A 140 7.70 -26.97 1.74
N SER A 141 8.54 -27.15 0.75
CA SER A 141 8.96 -28.44 0.21
C SER A 141 10.25 -28.29 -0.60
N GLU A 142 11.26 -29.12 -0.32
CA GLU A 142 12.52 -29.14 -1.09
C GLU A 142 12.33 -29.38 -2.60
N LYS A 143 11.19 -29.98 -2.99
CA LYS A 143 10.82 -30.23 -4.39
C LYS A 143 10.21 -29.01 -5.09
N LEU A 144 9.85 -27.96 -4.34
CA LEU A 144 9.27 -26.73 -4.89
C LEU A 144 10.39 -25.76 -5.28
N ASP A 145 11.05 -26.02 -6.40
CA ASP A 145 11.86 -25.00 -7.05
C ASP A 145 11.00 -24.19 -8.00
N ILE A 146 10.83 -22.90 -7.68
CA ILE A 146 10.04 -21.95 -8.47
C ILE A 146 10.92 -20.92 -9.18
N SER A 147 12.24 -21.11 -9.20
CA SER A 147 13.20 -20.14 -9.77
C SER A 147 12.88 -19.74 -11.20
N ASP A 148 12.45 -20.70 -12.02
CA ASP A 148 12.11 -20.50 -13.43
C ASP A 148 10.77 -19.76 -13.64
N LYS A 149 9.93 -19.69 -12.62
CA LYS A 149 8.66 -18.97 -12.67
C LYS A 149 8.82 -17.48 -12.33
N ILE A 150 9.94 -17.07 -11.75
CA ILE A 150 10.13 -15.73 -11.24
C ILE A 150 10.88 -14.87 -12.24
N ILE A 151 10.21 -13.80 -12.68
CA ILE A 151 10.73 -12.83 -13.63
C ILE A 151 10.98 -11.53 -12.88
N THR A 152 12.23 -11.09 -12.82
CA THR A 152 12.60 -9.81 -12.19
C THR A 152 12.47 -8.69 -13.22
N ILE A 153 11.47 -7.82 -13.03
CA ILE A 153 11.16 -6.72 -13.96
C ILE A 153 11.09 -5.34 -13.28
N GLY A 154 11.36 -5.25 -11.98
CA GLY A 154 11.10 -4.03 -11.21
C GLY A 154 9.64 -3.88 -10.82
N SER A 155 9.23 -2.65 -10.51
CA SER A 155 7.85 -2.35 -10.13
C SER A 155 7.35 -1.10 -10.85
N PRO A 156 6.21 -1.16 -11.53
CA PRO A 156 5.56 0.03 -12.11
C PRO A 156 5.27 1.12 -11.08
N GLN A 157 5.11 0.76 -9.80
CA GLN A 157 4.94 1.73 -8.72
C GLN A 157 6.20 2.54 -8.45
N PHE A 158 7.39 1.93 -8.53
CA PHE A 158 8.64 2.68 -8.42
C PHE A 158 8.84 3.64 -9.60
N ASP A 159 8.46 3.22 -10.81
CA ASP A 159 8.56 4.10 -11.99
C ASP A 159 7.61 5.28 -11.87
N LYS A 160 6.37 5.05 -11.42
CA LYS A 160 5.42 6.12 -11.10
C LYS A 160 5.97 7.05 -10.01
N ALA A 161 6.56 6.50 -8.94
CA ALA A 161 7.14 7.28 -7.86
C ALA A 161 8.29 8.18 -8.32
N ARG A 162 9.24 7.66 -9.12
CA ARG A 162 10.36 8.44 -9.68
C ARG A 162 9.89 9.63 -10.50
N GLY A 163 8.81 9.49 -11.26
CA GLY A 163 8.24 10.55 -12.09
C GLY A 163 7.25 11.47 -11.37
N ILE A 164 6.91 11.23 -10.11
CA ILE A 164 5.74 11.83 -9.48
C ILE A 164 5.83 13.35 -9.33
N LYS A 165 7.01 13.89 -8.99
CA LYS A 165 7.19 15.33 -8.79
C LYS A 165 6.92 16.14 -10.07
N GLY A 166 7.27 15.63 -11.24
CA GLY A 166 6.99 16.24 -12.55
C GLY A 166 5.67 15.81 -13.19
N SER A 167 4.88 14.97 -12.54
CA SER A 167 3.64 14.44 -13.11
C SER A 167 2.53 15.50 -13.18
N LYS A 168 1.53 15.26 -14.04
CA LYS A 168 0.31 16.08 -14.16
C LYS A 168 -0.73 15.78 -13.06
N LEU A 169 -0.38 15.01 -12.03
CA LEU A 169 -1.29 14.72 -10.92
C LEU A 169 -1.66 16.03 -10.20
N ASN A 170 -2.94 16.38 -10.20
CA ASN A 170 -3.43 17.58 -9.55
C ASN A 170 -3.61 17.32 -8.05
N ILE A 171 -2.95 18.14 -7.23
CA ILE A 171 -3.12 18.10 -5.78
C ILE A 171 -4.54 18.58 -5.43
N PRO A 172 -5.23 17.96 -4.45
CA PRO A 172 -6.54 18.43 -4.02
C PRO A 172 -6.51 19.90 -3.61
N GLU A 173 -7.42 20.70 -4.15
CA GLU A 173 -7.49 22.14 -3.88
C GLU A 173 -7.66 22.45 -2.38
N SER A 174 -8.35 21.56 -1.65
CA SER A 174 -8.52 21.67 -0.19
C SER A 174 -7.21 21.56 0.60
N TRP A 175 -6.14 21.03 0.02
CA TRP A 175 -4.83 20.90 0.67
C TRP A 175 -4.00 22.18 0.54
N LEU A 176 -4.13 22.89 -0.59
CA LEU A 176 -3.28 24.02 -0.97
C LEU A 176 -3.16 25.10 0.12
N PRO A 177 -4.24 25.57 0.77
CA PRO A 177 -4.13 26.61 1.79
C PRO A 177 -3.31 26.21 3.03
N ARG A 178 -3.24 24.88 3.33
CA ARG A 178 -2.46 24.38 4.47
C ARG A 178 -0.98 24.19 4.14
N MET A 179 -0.66 24.16 2.85
CA MET A 179 0.70 23.94 2.33
C MET A 179 1.40 25.26 1.95
N ASP A 180 0.62 26.35 1.84
CA ASP A 180 1.11 27.62 1.34
C ASP A 180 2.25 28.15 2.20
N HIS A 181 3.40 28.45 1.55
CA HIS A 181 4.66 28.88 2.17
C HIS A 181 5.25 27.97 3.25
N LYS A 182 4.78 26.71 3.36
CA LYS A 182 5.25 25.74 4.36
C LYS A 182 6.02 24.60 3.73
N LYS A 183 6.92 24.00 4.51
CA LYS A 183 7.49 22.68 4.21
C LYS A 183 6.48 21.60 4.62
N VAL A 184 6.31 20.63 3.75
CA VAL A 184 5.30 19.60 3.90
C VAL A 184 5.96 18.28 4.33
N VAL A 185 5.57 17.77 5.49
CA VAL A 185 6.02 16.48 6.01
C VAL A 185 4.92 15.44 5.82
N LEU A 186 5.21 14.36 5.12
CA LEU A 186 4.34 13.19 5.06
C LEU A 186 4.56 12.34 6.33
N TYR A 187 3.57 12.36 7.22
CA TYR A 187 3.56 11.53 8.41
C TYR A 187 2.70 10.27 8.18
N ASN A 188 3.37 9.14 8.00
CA ASN A 188 2.70 7.87 7.73
C ASN A 188 2.73 6.97 8.97
N THR A 189 1.57 6.46 9.37
CA THR A 189 1.40 5.62 10.55
C THR A 189 0.83 4.25 10.18
N SER A 190 1.42 3.17 10.74
CA SER A 190 1.19 1.79 10.35
C SER A 190 0.50 0.97 11.45
N ILE A 191 -0.09 -0.17 11.06
CA ILE A 191 -0.65 -1.14 11.99
C ILE A 191 0.46 -1.87 12.75
N GLY A 192 1.58 -2.18 12.08
CA GLY A 192 2.67 -2.94 12.70
C GLY A 192 3.26 -2.23 13.91
N ASP A 193 3.62 -0.96 13.75
CA ASP A 193 4.17 -0.17 14.85
C ASP A 193 3.11 0.13 15.92
N MET A 194 1.84 0.34 15.54
CA MET A 194 0.71 0.47 16.48
C MET A 194 0.54 -0.77 17.36
N LEU A 195 0.77 -1.96 16.82
CA LEU A 195 0.65 -3.20 17.61
C LEU A 195 1.89 -3.46 18.47
N TYR A 196 3.05 -3.00 18.04
CA TYR A 196 4.34 -3.30 18.69
C TYR A 196 4.65 -2.33 19.84
N TRP A 197 4.39 -1.01 19.66
CA TRP A 197 4.83 0.01 20.60
C TRP A 197 3.72 0.46 21.57
N ASP A 198 3.97 0.39 22.85
CA ASP A 198 3.03 0.91 23.87
C ASP A 198 2.97 2.44 23.85
N ALA A 199 4.08 3.10 23.56
CA ALA A 199 4.19 4.56 23.43
C ALA A 199 3.57 5.12 22.12
N TYR A 200 2.93 4.29 21.29
CA TYR A 200 2.44 4.69 19.98
C TYR A 200 1.54 5.94 20.00
N LEU A 201 0.56 5.98 20.92
CA LEU A 201 -0.34 7.13 21.01
C LEU A 201 0.34 8.35 21.63
N ASP A 202 1.31 8.18 22.52
CA ASP A 202 2.09 9.28 23.09
C ASP A 202 2.94 9.93 22.00
N LYS A 203 3.56 9.10 21.13
CA LYS A 203 4.30 9.58 19.96
C LYS A 203 3.40 10.30 18.96
N LEU A 204 2.24 9.74 18.65
CA LEU A 204 1.27 10.35 17.74
C LEU A 204 0.84 11.74 18.25
N GLU A 205 0.56 11.86 19.55
CA GLU A 205 0.20 13.11 20.19
C GLU A 205 1.32 14.15 20.14
N SER A 206 2.55 13.73 20.42
CA SER A 206 3.72 14.63 20.37
C SER A 206 3.98 15.17 18.97
N VAL A 207 3.82 14.32 17.94
CA VAL A 207 3.96 14.75 16.54
C VAL A 207 2.86 15.73 16.15
N PHE A 208 1.61 15.47 16.52
CA PHE A 208 0.51 16.41 16.26
C PHE A 208 0.75 17.77 16.92
N THR A 209 1.12 17.76 18.20
CA THR A 209 1.42 18.99 18.94
C THR A 209 2.54 19.79 18.28
N PHE A 210 3.63 19.13 17.85
CA PHE A 210 4.71 19.79 17.13
C PHE A 210 4.22 20.54 15.87
N PHE A 211 3.39 19.90 15.04
CA PHE A 211 2.88 20.56 13.82
C PHE A 211 1.78 21.57 14.10
N GLU A 212 1.03 21.44 15.18
CA GLU A 212 0.04 22.45 15.61
C GLU A 212 0.73 23.76 16.02
N GLU A 213 1.91 23.69 16.62
CA GLU A 213 2.68 24.86 17.08
C GLU A 213 3.57 25.46 15.97
N SER A 214 3.81 24.72 14.88
CA SER A 214 4.68 25.18 13.80
C SER A 214 3.98 26.14 12.84
N GLU A 215 4.68 27.21 12.47
CA GLU A 215 4.27 28.12 11.39
C GLU A 215 5.02 27.81 10.07
N GLU A 216 6.19 27.17 10.12
CA GLU A 216 7.05 26.89 8.96
C GLU A 216 6.77 25.53 8.32
N TYR A 217 6.17 24.60 9.09
CA TYR A 217 5.92 23.24 8.65
C TYR A 217 4.42 22.92 8.67
N THR A 218 4.02 22.02 7.79
CA THR A 218 2.71 21.37 7.85
C THR A 218 2.85 19.87 7.67
N VAL A 219 1.85 19.13 8.14
CA VAL A 219 1.86 17.69 8.08
C VAL A 219 0.72 17.17 7.21
N ILE A 220 1.03 16.20 6.36
CA ILE A 220 0.04 15.31 5.76
C ILE A 220 0.06 14.03 6.58
N TRP A 221 -0.90 13.87 7.46
CA TRP A 221 -1.05 12.61 8.19
C TRP A 221 -1.80 11.59 7.34
N ARG A 222 -1.10 10.54 6.96
CA ARG A 222 -1.63 9.41 6.20
C ARG A 222 -1.57 8.14 7.06
N PRO A 223 -2.62 7.82 7.82
CA PRO A 223 -2.71 6.55 8.52
C PRO A 223 -2.90 5.40 7.53
N HIS A 224 -2.51 4.18 7.95
CA HIS A 224 -2.90 2.98 7.21
C HIS A 224 -4.44 2.90 7.14
N PRO A 225 -5.05 2.56 5.99
CA PRO A 225 -6.51 2.57 5.83
C PRO A 225 -7.27 1.75 6.88
N LEU A 226 -6.66 0.67 7.37
CA LEU A 226 -7.25 -0.17 8.41
C LEU A 226 -6.78 0.17 9.83
N LEU A 227 -6.09 1.30 10.06
CA LEU A 227 -5.53 1.62 11.37
C LEU A 227 -6.63 1.76 12.44
N GLU A 228 -7.70 2.47 12.13
CA GLU A 228 -8.83 2.67 13.04
C GLU A 228 -9.53 1.35 13.39
N ALA A 229 -9.85 0.54 12.38
CA ALA A 229 -10.45 -0.77 12.58
C ALA A 229 -9.52 -1.71 13.38
N SER A 230 -8.21 -1.58 13.20
CA SER A 230 -7.22 -2.36 13.95
C SER A 230 -7.15 -1.92 15.43
N PHE A 231 -7.26 -0.63 15.74
CA PHE A 231 -7.41 -0.19 17.13
C PHE A 231 -8.66 -0.78 17.76
N GLN A 232 -9.79 -0.70 17.07
CA GLN A 232 -11.06 -1.21 17.57
C GLN A 232 -11.02 -2.70 17.86
N SER A 233 -10.42 -3.50 16.99
CA SER A 233 -10.40 -4.96 17.10
C SER A 233 -9.25 -5.51 17.94
N MET A 234 -8.06 -4.89 17.86
CA MET A 234 -6.83 -5.48 18.42
C MET A 234 -6.30 -4.73 19.64
N ARG A 235 -6.61 -3.43 19.81
CA ARG A 235 -6.27 -2.59 20.98
C ARG A 235 -7.48 -1.77 21.47
N PRO A 236 -8.62 -2.40 21.81
CA PRO A 236 -9.88 -1.69 22.13
C PRO A 236 -9.73 -0.74 23.34
N GLY A 237 -8.83 -1.01 24.28
CA GLY A 237 -8.56 -0.12 25.41
C GLY A 237 -7.95 1.22 25.03
N LEU A 238 -7.31 1.32 23.86
CA LEU A 238 -6.70 2.56 23.33
C LEU A 238 -7.59 3.24 22.27
N TYR A 239 -8.62 2.56 21.79
CA TYR A 239 -9.43 3.05 20.65
C TYR A 239 -10.08 4.41 20.91
N LYS A 240 -10.65 4.62 22.12
CA LYS A 240 -11.28 5.90 22.49
C LYS A 240 -10.26 7.05 22.49
N ARG A 241 -9.05 6.81 22.99
CA ARG A 241 -7.97 7.82 22.98
C ARG A 241 -7.56 8.15 21.55
N PHE A 242 -7.37 7.13 20.70
CA PHE A 242 -7.07 7.32 19.27
C PHE A 242 -8.13 8.18 18.58
N LEU A 243 -9.42 7.89 18.77
CA LEU A 243 -10.51 8.68 18.17
C LEU A 243 -10.47 10.14 18.63
N GLY A 244 -10.28 10.40 19.93
CA GLY A 244 -10.18 11.77 20.42
C GLY A 244 -9.01 12.55 19.83
N MET A 245 -7.88 11.88 19.57
CA MET A 245 -6.72 12.48 18.91
C MET A 245 -6.99 12.77 17.43
N LYS A 246 -7.64 11.84 16.72
CA LYS A 246 -8.07 12.04 15.33
C LYS A 246 -9.04 13.23 15.22
N GLU A 247 -10.03 13.28 16.07
CA GLU A 247 -11.01 14.38 16.11
C GLU A 247 -10.34 15.74 16.39
N ARG A 248 -9.40 15.76 17.36
CA ARG A 248 -8.61 16.98 17.66
C ARG A 248 -7.82 17.43 16.44
N PHE A 249 -7.08 16.53 15.78
CA PHE A 249 -6.30 16.83 14.58
C PHE A 249 -7.17 17.44 13.47
N LEU A 250 -8.33 16.83 13.21
CA LEU A 250 -9.29 17.30 12.21
C LEU A 250 -9.88 18.67 12.57
N SER A 251 -10.22 18.90 13.85
CA SER A 251 -10.86 20.13 14.32
C SER A 251 -9.91 21.34 14.29
N ILE A 252 -8.63 21.15 14.59
CA ILE A 252 -7.61 22.20 14.52
C ILE A 252 -7.35 22.61 13.08
N GLY A 253 -7.34 21.65 12.15
CA GLY A 253 -7.29 21.89 10.72
C GLY A 253 -5.99 22.51 10.18
N LYS A 254 -4.91 22.59 10.97
CA LYS A 254 -3.58 23.04 10.53
C LYS A 254 -2.89 21.99 9.65
N GLY A 255 -3.09 20.70 9.91
CA GLY A 255 -2.59 19.60 9.10
C GLY A 255 -3.61 19.11 8.06
N ILE A 256 -3.19 18.17 7.25
CA ILE A 256 -4.00 17.49 6.23
C ILE A 256 -4.17 16.03 6.65
N TYR A 257 -5.41 15.57 6.74
CA TYR A 257 -5.72 14.14 6.93
C TYR A 257 -5.93 13.51 5.56
N ASP A 258 -5.07 12.54 5.22
CA ASP A 258 -5.07 11.93 3.90
C ASP A 258 -5.70 10.53 3.93
N GLU A 259 -6.92 10.43 3.43
CA GLU A 259 -7.67 9.19 3.20
C GLU A 259 -7.74 8.80 1.71
N MET A 260 -6.95 9.47 0.86
CA MET A 260 -6.97 9.17 -0.57
C MET A 260 -6.52 7.73 -0.82
N PRO A 261 -7.21 6.98 -1.71
CA PRO A 261 -6.79 5.61 -2.05
C PRO A 261 -5.37 5.57 -2.62
N ASP A 262 -4.99 6.60 -3.38
CA ASP A 262 -3.68 6.71 -4.03
C ASP A 262 -2.69 7.52 -3.16
N PRO A 263 -1.58 6.91 -2.67
CA PRO A 263 -0.58 7.60 -1.86
C PRO A 263 0.21 8.67 -2.62
N TYR A 264 0.13 8.69 -3.93
CA TYR A 264 0.94 9.59 -4.74
C TYR A 264 0.56 11.06 -4.62
N TYR A 265 -0.65 11.39 -4.17
CA TYR A 265 -1.01 12.77 -3.82
C TYR A 265 -0.16 13.29 -2.66
N ALA A 266 -0.08 12.53 -1.57
CA ALA A 266 0.75 12.87 -0.42
C ALA A 266 2.24 12.88 -0.78
N ILE A 267 2.72 11.86 -1.51
CA ILE A 267 4.13 11.77 -1.94
C ILE A 267 4.52 12.97 -2.81
N LYS A 268 3.67 13.34 -3.79
CA LYS A 268 3.93 14.50 -4.66
C LYS A 268 4.03 15.80 -3.87
N SER A 269 3.18 15.96 -2.87
CA SER A 269 3.07 17.18 -2.06
C SER A 269 4.16 17.32 -1.01
N SER A 270 4.87 16.24 -0.66
CA SER A 270 5.76 16.23 0.51
C SER A 270 7.21 16.56 0.16
N ASP A 271 7.87 17.25 1.09
CA ASP A 271 9.30 17.55 1.06
C ASP A 271 10.10 16.52 1.87
N LEU A 272 9.50 15.91 2.89
CA LEU A 272 10.12 14.96 3.81
C LEU A 272 9.12 13.86 4.16
N TYR A 273 9.58 12.64 4.36
CA TYR A 273 8.84 11.56 4.99
C TYR A 273 9.28 11.41 6.45
N TYR A 274 8.32 11.38 7.34
CA TYR A 274 8.48 11.00 8.74
C TYR A 274 7.44 9.95 9.10
N GLY A 275 7.82 8.90 9.87
CA GLY A 275 6.83 7.92 10.31
C GLY A 275 7.33 6.48 10.36
N ASP A 276 6.38 5.56 10.30
CA ASP A 276 6.57 4.12 10.49
C ASP A 276 7.26 3.45 9.29
N ALA A 277 7.82 2.28 9.53
CA ALA A 277 8.28 1.40 8.47
C ALA A 277 7.07 0.84 7.69
N SER A 278 6.87 1.30 6.47
CA SER A 278 5.77 0.88 5.59
C SER A 278 6.22 0.83 4.13
N SER A 279 5.36 0.30 3.25
CA SER A 279 5.62 0.34 1.80
C SER A 279 5.73 1.76 1.24
N VAL A 280 5.12 2.75 1.89
CA VAL A 280 5.16 4.17 1.50
C VAL A 280 6.58 4.74 1.58
N ILE A 281 7.41 4.30 2.54
CA ILE A 281 8.83 4.66 2.63
C ILE A 281 9.57 4.43 1.31
N TYR A 282 9.34 3.26 0.69
CA TYR A 282 10.06 2.89 -0.54
C TYR A 282 9.62 3.73 -1.73
N LEU A 283 8.35 4.10 -1.78
CA LEU A 283 7.83 5.02 -2.80
C LEU A 283 8.39 6.43 -2.61
N CYS A 284 8.45 6.93 -1.37
CA CYS A 284 9.07 8.22 -1.06
C CYS A 284 10.57 8.23 -1.43
N LYS A 285 11.29 7.16 -1.08
CA LYS A 285 12.70 7.00 -1.48
C LYS A 285 12.87 7.00 -2.99
N ALA A 286 12.02 6.28 -3.72
CA ALA A 286 12.03 6.27 -5.19
C ALA A 286 11.70 7.66 -5.79
N ALA A 287 10.86 8.44 -5.12
CA ALA A 287 10.54 9.82 -5.47
C ALA A 287 11.65 10.84 -5.12
N GLY A 288 12.75 10.41 -4.50
CA GLY A 288 13.82 11.29 -4.05
C GLY A 288 13.48 12.10 -2.79
N ILE A 289 12.49 11.67 -2.02
CA ILE A 289 12.10 12.33 -0.77
C ILE A 289 12.98 11.80 0.37
N PRO A 290 13.62 12.68 1.16
CA PRO A 290 14.37 12.30 2.37
C PRO A 290 13.47 11.54 3.35
N ILE A 291 14.05 10.56 4.04
CA ILE A 291 13.33 9.68 4.94
C ILE A 291 13.88 9.82 6.35
N ILE A 292 12.99 10.04 7.30
CA ILE A 292 13.24 9.87 8.73
C ILE A 292 12.25 8.81 9.23
N ARG A 293 12.77 7.74 9.80
CA ARG A 293 11.94 6.77 10.49
C ARG A 293 11.72 7.26 11.92
N GLN A 294 10.46 7.32 12.37
CA GLN A 294 10.19 7.80 13.72
C GLN A 294 10.76 6.86 14.79
N ASP A 295 11.26 7.47 15.85
CA ASP A 295 11.68 6.81 17.08
C ASP A 295 10.60 6.99 18.14
N PHE A 296 10.10 5.90 18.71
CA PHE A 296 9.05 5.91 19.73
C PHE A 296 9.56 6.27 21.13
N ASP A 297 10.87 6.25 21.34
CA ASP A 297 11.50 6.72 22.56
C ASP A 297 11.78 8.25 22.53
N ASP A 298 11.83 8.85 21.33
CA ASP A 298 11.99 10.30 21.16
C ASP A 298 10.62 11.01 21.14
N LEU A 299 10.00 11.22 22.28
CA LEU A 299 8.73 11.95 22.40
C LEU A 299 8.87 13.46 22.24
N GLU A 300 10.09 14.00 22.25
CA GLU A 300 10.35 15.42 21.96
C GLU A 300 10.57 15.71 20.49
N ASN A 301 10.54 14.69 19.63
CA ASN A 301 10.76 14.81 18.19
C ASN A 301 12.09 15.49 17.79
N ARG A 302 13.14 15.28 18.56
CA ARG A 302 14.45 15.92 18.37
C ARG A 302 15.05 15.62 17.02
N GLU A 303 15.04 14.34 16.60
CA GLU A 303 15.55 13.95 15.28
C GLU A 303 14.78 14.61 14.14
N LEU A 304 13.46 14.71 14.27
CA LEU A 304 12.60 15.41 13.31
C LEU A 304 12.97 16.90 13.25
N MET A 305 13.10 17.55 14.41
CA MET A 305 13.47 18.98 14.51
C MET A 305 14.84 19.26 13.89
N ASP A 306 15.87 18.48 14.24
CA ASP A 306 17.23 18.63 13.71
C ASP A 306 17.27 18.49 12.18
N LYS A 307 16.57 17.51 11.65
CA LYS A 307 16.49 17.30 10.20
C LYS A 307 15.72 18.40 9.48
N LEU A 308 14.62 18.88 10.03
CA LEU A 308 13.87 20.00 9.45
C LEU A 308 14.69 21.29 9.49
N ALA A 309 15.42 21.56 10.58
CA ALA A 309 16.32 22.71 10.67
C ALA A 309 17.44 22.65 9.62
N ALA A 310 18.08 21.49 9.44
CA ALA A 310 19.10 21.29 8.41
C ALA A 310 18.55 21.49 6.99
N PHE A 311 17.31 21.09 6.75
CA PHE A 311 16.64 21.23 5.45
C PHE A 311 16.32 22.67 5.05
N LEU A 312 16.22 23.60 6.02
CA LEU A 312 16.08 25.04 5.78
C LEU A 312 17.42 25.68 5.37
N ILE A 313 18.52 25.23 5.99
CA ILE A 313 19.86 25.80 5.76
C ILE A 313 20.43 25.46 4.36
N GLU A 314 20.11 24.30 3.80
CA GLU A 314 20.59 23.87 2.47
C GLU A 314 19.97 24.65 1.29
N ARG A 315 19.05 25.58 1.52
CA ARG A 315 18.33 26.33 0.48
C ARG A 315 18.49 27.87 0.54
N GLU A 316 19.30 28.39 1.48
CA GLU A 316 19.82 29.77 1.44
C GLU A 316 21.15 29.82 0.64
#